data_241b59005e762fba0a270c5473890d4a
#
_entry.id   241b59005e762fba0a270c5473890d4a
#
_cell.length_a   1.000
_cell.length_b   1.000
_cell.length_c   1.000
_cell.angle_alpha   90.00
_cell.angle_beta   90.00
_cell.angle_gamma   90.00
#
_symmetry.space_group_name_H-M   'P 1'
#
loop_
_entity.id
_entity.type
_entity.pdbx_description
1 polymer ?
#
loop_
_entity_poly.entity_id
_entity_poly.type
_entity_poly.pdbx_seq_one_letter_code
_entity_poly.pdbx_strand_id
1 'polypeptide(L)'
;EHRMAIAMARQGGIGIIHKNMSIQAQAEEVDKVKRSENGVITDPFFLSPDHTLQDAEDLMRKFRISGVPICEGGKLVGIITNRDLKFETDFTKKISESMTSEGLITAPEGITLDEAKKILAKARKEKLPIVDKDFHLKGLITIKDIEKQIKYPLSAKDSLGRLLCGAGVGITGNMM
;
A
#
# COMPACT_ATOMS: atom_id res chain seq x y z
N GLU A 1 13.76 -11.90 6.52
CA GLU A 1 13.08 -11.83 7.81
C GLU A 1 11.58 -11.57 7.64
N HIS A 2 11.18 -10.45 7.01
CA HIS A 2 9.76 -10.07 6.83
C HIS A 2 8.89 -11.19 6.24
N ARG A 3 9.39 -12.01 5.29
CA ARG A 3 8.60 -13.09 4.67
C ARG A 3 8.13 -14.12 5.70
N MET A 4 9.00 -14.52 6.63
CA MET A 4 8.65 -15.46 7.70
C MET A 4 7.67 -14.82 8.67
N ALA A 5 7.91 -13.56 9.08
CA ALA A 5 7.02 -12.83 9.98
C ALA A 5 5.61 -12.68 9.37
N ILE A 6 5.51 -12.38 8.07
CA ILE A 6 4.24 -12.35 7.34
C ILE A 6 3.55 -13.73 7.36
N ALA A 7 4.28 -14.81 7.07
CA ALA A 7 3.72 -16.15 7.06
C ALA A 7 3.18 -16.55 8.43
N MET A 8 3.92 -16.25 9.51
CA MET A 8 3.50 -16.51 10.89
C MET A 8 2.24 -15.71 11.24
N ALA A 9 2.22 -14.41 10.94
CA ALA A 9 1.07 -13.56 11.26
C ALA A 9 -0.19 -13.97 10.50
N ARG A 10 -0.08 -14.43 9.26
CA ARG A 10 -1.19 -14.99 8.45
C ARG A 10 -1.86 -16.19 9.10
N GLN A 11 -1.11 -16.96 9.86
CA GLN A 11 -1.59 -18.15 10.58
C GLN A 11 -1.99 -17.84 12.03
N GLY A 12 -2.12 -16.56 12.41
CA GLY A 12 -2.52 -16.14 13.74
C GLY A 12 -1.37 -16.05 14.76
N GLY A 13 -0.13 -16.27 14.32
CA GLY A 13 1.08 -16.15 15.15
C GLY A 13 1.74 -14.77 15.08
N ILE A 14 2.91 -14.63 15.67
CA ILE A 14 3.74 -13.43 15.64
C ILE A 14 5.17 -13.80 15.26
N GLY A 15 5.68 -13.25 14.16
CA GLY A 15 7.08 -13.38 13.79
C GLY A 15 7.92 -12.28 14.45
N ILE A 16 9.13 -12.61 14.88
CA ILE A 16 10.07 -11.67 15.49
C ILE A 16 11.21 -11.37 14.52
N ILE A 17 11.36 -10.09 14.18
CA ILE A 17 12.52 -9.62 13.41
C ILE A 17 13.72 -9.50 14.35
N HIS A 18 14.81 -10.19 14.04
CA HIS A 18 15.98 -10.22 14.92
C HIS A 18 16.76 -8.89 14.89
N LYS A 19 17.60 -8.67 15.91
CA LYS A 19 18.40 -7.44 16.07
C LYS A 19 19.75 -7.45 15.35
N ASN A 20 20.15 -8.55 14.72
CA ASN A 20 21.49 -8.68 14.09
C ASN A 20 21.54 -7.99 12.71
N MET A 21 21.17 -6.72 12.69
CA MET A 21 21.19 -5.83 11.54
C MET A 21 21.18 -4.37 12.04
N SER A 22 21.37 -3.40 11.15
CA SER A 22 21.25 -1.99 11.53
C SER A 22 19.82 -1.65 11.95
N ILE A 23 19.64 -0.62 12.79
CA ILE A 23 18.33 -0.13 13.22
C ILE A 23 17.46 0.19 12.01
N GLN A 24 18.04 0.86 11.01
CA GLN A 24 17.36 1.20 9.76
C GLN A 24 16.87 -0.05 9.01
N ALA A 25 17.74 -1.05 8.86
CA ALA A 25 17.36 -2.29 8.17
C ALA A 25 16.27 -3.06 8.92
N GLN A 26 16.30 -3.06 10.27
CA GLN A 26 15.26 -3.68 11.08
C GLN A 26 13.92 -2.94 10.92
N ALA A 27 13.93 -1.62 10.96
CA ALA A 27 12.74 -0.80 10.72
C ALA A 27 12.13 -1.05 9.33
N GLU A 28 12.97 -1.18 8.29
CA GLU A 28 12.52 -1.53 6.94
C GLU A 28 11.89 -2.93 6.87
N GLU A 29 12.43 -3.92 7.57
CA GLU A 29 11.83 -5.26 7.64
C GLU A 29 10.46 -5.23 8.35
N VAL A 30 10.33 -4.46 9.45
CA VAL A 30 9.05 -4.23 10.14
C VAL A 30 8.05 -3.53 9.21
N ASP A 31 8.47 -2.47 8.50
CA ASP A 31 7.61 -1.73 7.56
C ASP A 31 7.08 -2.64 6.45
N LYS A 32 7.92 -3.53 5.89
CA LYS A 32 7.49 -4.54 4.92
C LYS A 32 6.41 -5.47 5.46
N VAL A 33 6.48 -5.86 6.75
CA VAL A 33 5.42 -6.66 7.38
C VAL A 33 4.15 -5.84 7.52
N LYS A 34 4.25 -4.63 8.06
CA LYS A 34 3.11 -3.73 8.28
C LYS A 34 2.38 -3.35 6.99
N ARG A 35 3.10 -3.22 5.87
CA ARG A 35 2.54 -2.91 4.55
C ARG A 35 2.07 -4.13 3.76
N SER A 36 2.35 -5.35 4.21
CA SER A 36 2.05 -6.56 3.44
C SER A 36 0.57 -6.90 3.34
N GLU A 37 -0.21 -6.54 4.36
CA GLU A 37 -1.65 -6.76 4.41
C GLU A 37 -2.31 -5.65 5.24
N ASN A 38 -3.04 -4.82 4.53
CA ASN A 38 -3.95 -3.85 5.13
C ASN A 38 -5.32 -4.06 4.49
N GLY A 39 -6.37 -4.13 5.26
CA GLY A 39 -7.71 -4.06 4.69
C GLY A 39 -7.88 -2.72 3.97
N VAL A 40 -7.55 -1.63 4.66
CA VAL A 40 -7.41 -0.28 4.11
C VAL A 40 -5.97 0.17 4.36
N ILE A 41 -5.25 0.53 3.32
CA ILE A 41 -3.93 1.18 3.44
C ILE A 41 -4.18 2.62 3.84
N THR A 42 -3.95 2.98 5.11
CA THR A 42 -4.26 4.30 5.67
C THR A 42 -3.22 5.38 5.35
N ASP A 43 -2.06 4.99 4.87
CA ASP A 43 -0.98 5.89 4.43
C ASP A 43 -0.41 5.37 3.11
N PRO A 44 -1.16 5.49 2.00
CA PRO A 44 -0.72 5.01 0.71
C PRO A 44 0.40 5.89 0.17
N PHE A 45 1.36 5.28 -0.51
CA PHE A 45 2.29 6.04 -1.33
C PHE A 45 1.53 6.81 -2.40
N PHE A 46 1.93 8.04 -2.64
CA PHE A 46 1.42 8.86 -3.73
C PHE A 46 2.56 9.62 -4.40
N LEU A 47 2.33 10.05 -5.62
CA LEU A 47 3.23 10.92 -6.38
C LEU A 47 2.48 12.16 -6.87
N SER A 48 3.21 13.17 -7.30
CA SER A 48 2.66 14.35 -7.96
C SER A 48 2.54 14.11 -9.47
N PRO A 49 1.62 14.80 -10.18
CA PRO A 49 1.53 14.78 -11.64
C PRO A 49 2.83 15.16 -12.35
N ASP A 50 3.70 15.93 -11.69
CA ASP A 50 4.97 16.42 -12.23
C ASP A 50 6.13 15.43 -12.11
N HIS A 51 5.99 14.37 -11.32
CA HIS A 51 6.97 13.28 -11.30
C HIS A 51 7.03 12.57 -12.64
N THR A 52 8.15 11.86 -12.90
CA THR A 52 8.33 11.09 -14.12
C THR A 52 7.71 9.70 -14.02
N LEU A 53 7.49 9.07 -15.16
CA LEU A 53 7.08 7.66 -15.19
C LEU A 53 8.14 6.75 -14.59
N GLN A 54 9.44 7.14 -14.67
CA GLN A 54 10.53 6.43 -14.01
C GLN A 54 10.37 6.44 -12.49
N ASP A 55 10.00 7.58 -11.90
CA ASP A 55 9.75 7.68 -10.45
C ASP A 55 8.61 6.74 -10.02
N ALA A 56 7.56 6.65 -10.84
CA ALA A 56 6.45 5.73 -10.57
C ALA A 56 6.87 4.27 -10.68
N GLU A 57 7.65 3.90 -11.70
CA GLU A 57 8.17 2.54 -11.87
C GLU A 57 9.08 2.14 -10.72
N ASP A 58 10.01 3.00 -10.34
CA ASP A 58 10.96 2.75 -9.25
C ASP A 58 10.25 2.58 -7.90
N LEU A 59 9.24 3.42 -7.63
CA LEU A 59 8.40 3.29 -6.44
C LEU A 59 7.65 1.95 -6.44
N MET A 60 7.01 1.60 -7.56
CA MET A 60 6.26 0.35 -7.69
C MET A 60 7.18 -0.87 -7.54
N ARG A 61 8.37 -0.84 -8.12
CA ARG A 61 9.38 -1.89 -8.01
C ARG A 61 9.91 -2.04 -6.59
N LYS A 62 10.29 -0.93 -5.95
CA LYS A 62 10.84 -0.90 -4.60
C LYS A 62 9.86 -1.49 -3.58
N PHE A 63 8.60 -1.11 -3.64
CA PHE A 63 7.58 -1.52 -2.68
C PHE A 63 6.70 -2.68 -3.16
N ARG A 64 6.94 -3.21 -4.36
CA ARG A 64 6.18 -4.32 -4.98
C ARG A 64 4.69 -4.03 -5.06
N ILE A 65 4.34 -2.79 -5.36
CA ILE A 65 2.97 -2.34 -5.58
C ILE A 65 2.71 -2.21 -7.09
N SER A 66 1.45 -2.30 -7.50
CA SER A 66 1.06 -2.31 -8.92
C SER A 66 0.34 -1.04 -9.36
N GLY A 67 0.39 0.00 -8.56
CA GLY A 67 -0.16 1.31 -8.90
C GLY A 67 -0.12 2.26 -7.72
N VAL A 68 -0.11 3.54 -8.06
CA VAL A 68 0.12 4.65 -7.15
C VAL A 68 -0.93 5.73 -7.40
N PRO A 69 -1.66 6.18 -6.37
CA PRO A 69 -2.47 7.39 -6.44
C PRO A 69 -1.61 8.61 -6.77
N ILE A 70 -2.15 9.53 -7.55
CA ILE A 70 -1.50 10.78 -7.92
C ILE A 70 -2.24 11.92 -7.24
N CYS A 71 -1.51 12.73 -6.48
CA CYS A 71 -2.08 13.82 -5.70
C CYS A 71 -1.40 15.15 -6.02
N GLU A 72 -2.19 16.21 -5.98
CA GLU A 72 -1.75 17.59 -6.04
C GLU A 72 -2.30 18.34 -4.83
N GLY A 73 -1.43 18.93 -4.02
CA GLY A 73 -1.86 19.57 -2.77
C GLY A 73 -2.62 18.65 -1.80
N GLY A 74 -2.33 17.33 -1.83
CA GLY A 74 -3.01 16.32 -1.02
C GLY A 74 -4.33 15.81 -1.63
N LYS A 75 -4.86 16.44 -2.68
CA LYS A 75 -6.06 15.99 -3.38
C LYS A 75 -5.73 14.95 -4.44
N LEU A 76 -6.56 13.93 -4.51
CA LEU A 76 -6.43 12.91 -5.54
C LEU A 76 -6.80 13.50 -6.90
N VAL A 77 -5.87 13.46 -7.85
CA VAL A 77 -6.05 13.94 -9.23
C VAL A 77 -5.93 12.85 -10.28
N GLY A 78 -5.42 11.68 -9.90
CA GLY A 78 -5.24 10.57 -10.82
C GLY A 78 -4.78 9.28 -10.13
N ILE A 79 -4.58 8.28 -10.94
CA ILE A 79 -3.94 7.02 -10.56
C ILE A 79 -3.08 6.52 -11.71
N ILE A 80 -1.89 6.01 -11.42
CA ILE A 80 -1.04 5.34 -12.38
C ILE A 80 -0.80 3.89 -11.96
N THR A 81 -0.79 2.97 -12.89
CA THR A 81 -0.69 1.54 -12.64
C THR A 81 0.34 0.88 -13.57
N ASN A 82 0.76 -0.34 -13.24
CA ASN A 82 1.62 -1.13 -14.15
C ASN A 82 1.01 -1.32 -15.54
N ARG A 83 -0.32 -1.26 -15.67
CA ARG A 83 -0.99 -1.36 -16.97
C ARG A 83 -0.70 -0.14 -17.83
N ASP A 84 -0.69 1.04 -17.23
CA ASP A 84 -0.41 2.30 -17.92
C ASP A 84 1.07 2.36 -18.35
N LEU A 85 1.98 1.85 -17.51
CA LEU A 85 3.43 1.81 -17.80
C LEU A 85 3.82 0.73 -18.81
N LYS A 86 3.02 -0.31 -18.97
CA LYS A 86 3.39 -1.51 -19.76
C LYS A 86 3.71 -1.22 -21.24
N PHE A 87 3.10 -0.19 -21.79
CA PHE A 87 3.23 0.16 -23.21
C PHE A 87 4.05 1.44 -23.43
N GLU A 88 4.55 2.03 -22.32
CA GLU A 88 5.41 3.20 -22.42
C GLU A 88 6.84 2.81 -22.81
N THR A 89 7.45 3.63 -23.63
CA THR A 89 8.83 3.48 -24.08
C THR A 89 9.71 4.63 -23.59
N ASP A 90 9.10 5.77 -23.23
CA ASP A 90 9.78 6.96 -22.74
C ASP A 90 9.37 7.24 -21.29
N PHE A 91 10.19 6.80 -20.35
CA PHE A 91 9.98 6.97 -18.90
C PHE A 91 10.38 8.35 -18.38
N THR A 92 10.88 9.25 -19.23
CA THR A 92 11.16 10.65 -18.87
C THR A 92 9.92 11.53 -18.91
N LYS A 93 8.83 11.06 -19.53
CA LYS A 93 7.54 11.75 -19.54
C LYS A 93 7.00 11.98 -18.14
N LYS A 94 6.19 13.03 -17.97
CA LYS A 94 5.47 13.28 -16.73
C LYS A 94 4.34 12.27 -16.52
N ILE A 95 4.06 11.96 -15.26
CA ILE A 95 2.94 11.09 -14.87
C ILE A 95 1.61 11.62 -15.41
N SER A 96 1.42 12.96 -15.42
CA SER A 96 0.22 13.61 -15.95
C SER A 96 -0.13 13.25 -17.39
N GLU A 97 0.85 12.79 -18.20
CA GLU A 97 0.63 12.43 -19.59
C GLU A 97 0.08 11.00 -19.78
N SER A 98 0.27 10.13 -18.79
CA SER A 98 -0.09 8.70 -18.88
C SER A 98 -1.02 8.22 -17.75
N MET A 99 -1.26 9.03 -16.71
CA MET A 99 -2.16 8.66 -15.61
C MET A 99 -3.62 8.62 -16.05
N THR A 100 -4.42 7.79 -15.39
CA THR A 100 -5.88 7.87 -15.47
C THR A 100 -6.34 9.01 -14.55
N SER A 101 -6.89 10.09 -15.12
CA SER A 101 -7.44 11.25 -14.39
C SER A 101 -8.97 11.34 -14.48
N GLU A 102 -9.56 10.83 -15.57
CA GLU A 102 -11.01 10.84 -15.76
C GLU A 102 -11.66 9.54 -15.30
N GLY A 103 -12.89 9.64 -14.79
CA GLY A 103 -13.65 8.47 -14.35
C GLY A 103 -13.02 7.74 -13.18
N LEU A 104 -12.32 8.44 -12.29
CA LEU A 104 -11.75 7.88 -11.07
C LEU A 104 -12.85 7.28 -10.21
N ILE A 105 -12.70 6.02 -9.85
CA ILE A 105 -13.57 5.36 -8.89
C ILE A 105 -12.96 5.51 -7.51
N THR A 106 -13.68 6.14 -6.61
CA THR A 106 -13.28 6.41 -5.23
C THR A 106 -14.37 5.97 -4.24
N ALA A 107 -14.04 5.92 -2.97
CA ALA A 107 -15.01 5.70 -1.91
C ALA A 107 -14.70 6.61 -0.71
N PRO A 108 -15.70 6.90 0.14
CA PRO A 108 -15.50 7.69 1.35
C PRO A 108 -14.78 6.89 2.44
N GLU A 109 -14.24 7.60 3.42
CA GLU A 109 -13.73 6.98 4.65
C GLU A 109 -14.83 6.17 5.36
N GLY A 110 -14.45 5.09 6.02
CA GLY A 110 -15.36 4.21 6.76
C GLY A 110 -16.07 3.16 5.91
N ILE A 111 -15.81 3.10 4.60
CA ILE A 111 -16.36 2.05 3.74
C ILE A 111 -15.90 0.66 4.22
N THR A 112 -16.80 -0.31 4.21
CA THR A 112 -16.48 -1.70 4.51
C THR A 112 -15.78 -2.38 3.34
N LEU A 113 -15.00 -3.43 3.61
CA LEU A 113 -14.31 -4.19 2.54
C LEU A 113 -15.29 -4.90 1.61
N ASP A 114 -16.46 -5.30 2.09
CA ASP A 114 -17.51 -5.92 1.27
C ASP A 114 -18.13 -4.91 0.29
N GLU A 115 -18.36 -3.69 0.73
CA GLU A 115 -18.80 -2.60 -0.14
C GLU A 115 -17.73 -2.23 -1.16
N ALA A 116 -16.47 -2.10 -0.71
CA ALA A 116 -15.33 -1.85 -1.59
C ALA A 116 -15.20 -2.94 -2.67
N LYS A 117 -15.37 -4.21 -2.29
CA LYS A 117 -15.36 -5.34 -3.24
C LYS A 117 -16.45 -5.21 -4.31
N LYS A 118 -17.67 -4.82 -3.92
CA LYS A 118 -18.79 -4.61 -4.86
C LYS A 118 -18.49 -3.47 -5.84
N ILE A 119 -17.93 -2.35 -5.34
CA ILE A 119 -17.54 -1.21 -6.17
C ILE A 119 -16.46 -1.63 -7.17
N LEU A 120 -15.38 -2.27 -6.70
CA LEU A 120 -14.28 -2.74 -7.54
C LEU A 120 -14.76 -3.73 -8.61
N ALA A 121 -15.62 -4.68 -8.24
CA ALA A 121 -16.18 -5.66 -9.17
C ALA A 121 -17.05 -4.99 -10.24
N LYS A 122 -17.94 -4.09 -9.86
CA LYS A 122 -18.80 -3.33 -10.80
C LYS A 122 -17.98 -2.47 -11.75
N ALA A 123 -16.96 -1.80 -11.24
CA ALA A 123 -16.08 -0.92 -12.02
C ALA A 123 -15.01 -1.69 -12.82
N ARG A 124 -14.80 -2.98 -12.56
CA ARG A 124 -13.71 -3.81 -13.10
C ARG A 124 -12.33 -3.18 -12.87
N LYS A 125 -12.15 -2.60 -11.67
CA LYS A 125 -10.89 -1.99 -11.22
C LYS A 125 -10.29 -2.81 -10.10
N GLU A 126 -8.98 -2.67 -9.89
CA GLU A 126 -8.23 -3.40 -8.87
C GLU A 126 -7.89 -2.55 -7.65
N LYS A 127 -8.06 -1.23 -7.76
CA LYS A 127 -7.69 -0.25 -6.74
C LYS A 127 -8.80 0.75 -6.53
N LEU A 128 -9.06 1.06 -5.27
CA LEU A 128 -10.09 1.98 -4.83
C LEU A 128 -9.47 3.00 -3.87
N PRO A 129 -9.10 4.19 -4.34
CA PRO A 129 -8.69 5.27 -3.48
C PRO A 129 -9.83 5.68 -2.54
N ILE A 130 -9.49 5.92 -1.28
CA ILE A 130 -10.39 6.42 -0.26
C ILE A 130 -10.11 7.91 -0.10
N VAL A 131 -11.14 8.72 -0.17
CA VAL A 131 -11.03 10.18 -0.11
C VAL A 131 -12.01 10.77 0.90
N ASP A 132 -11.67 11.95 1.43
CA ASP A 132 -12.59 12.75 2.22
C ASP A 132 -13.52 13.59 1.32
N LYS A 133 -14.33 14.46 1.97
CA LYS A 133 -15.30 15.34 1.27
C LYS A 133 -14.64 16.37 0.36
N ASP A 134 -13.39 16.74 0.63
CA ASP A 134 -12.58 17.68 -0.15
C ASP A 134 -11.69 16.99 -1.18
N PHE A 135 -11.88 15.67 -1.36
CA PHE A 135 -11.15 14.81 -2.28
C PHE A 135 -9.67 14.59 -1.91
N HIS A 136 -9.31 14.79 -0.63
CA HIS A 136 -7.97 14.44 -0.15
C HIS A 136 -7.86 12.92 0.01
N LEU A 137 -6.71 12.39 -0.41
CA LEU A 137 -6.40 10.97 -0.28
C LEU A 137 -6.25 10.59 1.19
N LYS A 138 -7.04 9.62 1.66
CA LYS A 138 -7.05 9.09 3.03
C LYS A 138 -6.63 7.64 3.11
N GLY A 139 -6.73 6.93 2.01
CA GLY A 139 -6.40 5.52 1.98
C GLY A 139 -6.47 4.92 0.60
N LEU A 140 -6.14 3.65 0.53
CA LEU A 140 -6.23 2.83 -0.68
C LEU A 140 -6.68 1.42 -0.31
N ILE A 141 -7.66 0.90 -1.00
CA ILE A 141 -8.06 -0.52 -0.94
C ILE A 141 -7.70 -1.17 -2.26
N THR A 142 -7.09 -2.36 -2.21
CA THR A 142 -6.84 -3.15 -3.42
C THR A 142 -7.59 -4.49 -3.37
N ILE A 143 -7.92 -5.03 -4.54
CA ILE A 143 -8.56 -6.34 -4.63
C ILE A 143 -7.69 -7.44 -3.97
N LYS A 144 -6.37 -7.32 -4.09
CA LYS A 144 -5.42 -8.25 -3.47
C LYS A 144 -5.51 -8.26 -1.95
N ASP A 145 -5.77 -7.12 -1.32
CA ASP A 145 -5.88 -7.03 0.14
C ASP A 145 -7.21 -7.67 0.61
N ILE A 146 -8.27 -7.50 -0.16
CA ILE A 146 -9.56 -8.17 0.08
C ILE A 146 -9.41 -9.70 -0.07
N GLU A 147 -8.75 -10.17 -1.13
CA GLU A 147 -8.50 -11.60 -1.36
C GLU A 147 -7.65 -12.22 -0.24
N LYS A 148 -6.62 -11.51 0.24
CA LYS A 148 -5.79 -11.97 1.36
C LYS A 148 -6.58 -12.09 2.66
N GLN A 149 -7.48 -11.16 2.93
CA GLN A 149 -8.33 -11.24 4.12
C GLN A 149 -9.27 -12.44 4.08
N ILE A 150 -9.82 -12.76 2.92
CA ILE A 150 -10.63 -13.97 2.72
C ILE A 150 -9.80 -15.22 2.89
N LYS A 151 -8.58 -15.23 2.36
CA LYS A 151 -7.67 -16.39 2.39
C LYS A 151 -7.10 -16.65 3.79
N TYR A 152 -6.89 -15.60 4.59
CA TYR A 152 -6.26 -15.67 5.92
C TYR A 152 -7.14 -15.02 6.99
N PRO A 153 -8.33 -15.59 7.28
CA PRO A 153 -9.30 -14.98 8.19
C PRO A 153 -8.82 -14.92 9.65
N LEU A 154 -7.86 -15.77 10.02
CA LEU A 154 -7.30 -15.83 11.38
C LEU A 154 -6.00 -15.02 11.54
N SER A 155 -5.65 -14.17 10.57
CA SER A 155 -4.42 -13.38 10.63
C SER A 155 -4.32 -12.55 11.91
N ALA A 156 -3.17 -12.59 12.57
CA ALA A 156 -2.87 -11.75 13.72
C ALA A 156 -2.64 -10.31 13.27
N LYS A 157 -3.55 -9.40 13.63
CA LYS A 157 -3.57 -7.99 13.20
C LYS A 157 -3.64 -7.04 14.38
N ASP A 158 -3.09 -5.84 14.20
CA ASP A 158 -3.25 -4.72 15.12
C ASP A 158 -4.60 -4.00 14.90
N SER A 159 -4.89 -2.99 15.72
CA SER A 159 -6.11 -2.19 15.65
C SER A 159 -6.29 -1.42 14.32
N LEU A 160 -5.22 -1.27 13.55
CA LEU A 160 -5.25 -0.66 12.21
C LEU A 160 -5.37 -1.70 11.09
N GLY A 161 -5.59 -2.98 11.43
CA GLY A 161 -5.72 -4.06 10.45
C GLY A 161 -4.41 -4.54 9.81
N ARG A 162 -3.24 -4.10 10.33
CA ARG A 162 -1.93 -4.48 9.82
C ARG A 162 -1.42 -5.73 10.54
N LEU A 163 -0.66 -6.58 9.85
CA LEU A 163 -0.10 -7.78 10.46
C LEU A 163 0.77 -7.45 11.68
N LEU A 164 0.64 -8.29 12.71
CA LEU A 164 1.48 -8.21 13.91
C LEU A 164 2.88 -8.77 13.62
N CYS A 165 3.89 -8.08 14.11
CA CYS A 165 5.25 -8.58 14.24
C CYS A 165 5.92 -7.97 15.46
N GLY A 166 6.90 -8.66 16.01
CA GLY A 166 7.80 -8.13 17.01
C GLY A 166 9.15 -7.76 16.42
N ALA A 167 9.92 -6.97 17.12
CA ALA A 167 11.31 -6.67 16.81
C ALA A 167 12.17 -6.89 18.05
N GLY A 168 13.26 -7.64 17.91
CA GLY A 168 14.23 -7.83 18.98
C GLY A 168 15.02 -6.53 19.18
N VAL A 169 15.07 -6.02 20.42
CA VAL A 169 15.85 -4.84 20.78
C VAL A 169 16.92 -5.19 21.81
N GLY A 170 18.06 -4.51 21.76
CA GLY A 170 19.10 -4.64 22.78
C GLY A 170 18.80 -3.71 23.97
N ILE A 171 19.29 -4.07 25.16
CA ILE A 171 19.20 -3.24 26.37
C ILE A 171 20.45 -2.37 26.57
N THR A 172 21.20 -2.06 25.51
CA THR A 172 22.40 -1.22 25.55
C THR A 172 22.04 0.24 25.34
N GLY A 173 22.82 1.17 25.93
CA GLY A 173 22.51 2.59 26.10
C GLY A 173 22.26 3.47 24.87
N ASN A 174 22.12 2.89 23.66
CA ASN A 174 21.77 3.58 22.42
C ASN A 174 20.31 3.36 22.01
N MET A 175 19.43 3.07 22.95
CA MET A 175 18.01 2.76 22.68
C MET A 175 17.04 3.94 22.86
N MET A 176 17.57 5.14 23.08
CA MET A 176 16.75 6.38 23.15
C MET A 176 17.03 7.28 21.95
#